data_77928a1c148164d3576efa2f8b6f7aaa
#
_entry.id   77928a1c148164d3576efa2f8b6f7aaa
#
_cell.length_a   1.000
_cell.length_b   1.000
_cell.length_c   1.000
_cell.angle_alpha   90.00
_cell.angle_beta   90.00
_cell.angle_gamma   90.00
#
_symmetry.space_group_name_H-M   'P 1'
#
loop_
_entity.id
_entity.type
_entity.pdbx_description
1 polymer ?
#
loop_
_entity_poly.entity_id
_entity_poly.type
_entity_poly.pdbx_seq_one_letter_code
_entity_poly.pdbx_strand_id
1 'polypeptide(L)'
;DPQKVLDKVWQLADERFAQGVPCKPGLKELLSTLEDLGMPRIVASSSPRNMIEMNLQTSGTARYFHDVVSGTEVARSKPAPDTFLLAAEKLHTNPKDCLVLEDSFNGVRAGRAAGCVTVMVPDLSPATDEMRRIYTCECASLHEVRRKLECGEL
;
A
#
# COMPACT_ATOMS: atom_id res chain seq x y z
N ASP A 1 11.21 27.91 -17.63
CA ASP A 1 10.27 28.13 -16.52
C ASP A 1 10.02 26.79 -15.83
N PRO A 2 10.49 26.63 -14.57
CA PRO A 2 10.35 25.36 -13.84
C PRO A 2 8.88 24.91 -13.71
N GLN A 3 7.94 25.85 -13.56
CA GLN A 3 6.52 25.52 -13.45
C GLN A 3 5.98 24.85 -14.71
N LYS A 4 6.34 25.36 -15.90
CA LYS A 4 5.92 24.72 -17.16
C LYS A 4 6.46 23.29 -17.32
N VAL A 5 7.65 23.03 -16.81
CA VAL A 5 8.21 21.67 -16.81
C VAL A 5 7.41 20.76 -15.88
N LEU A 6 7.11 21.23 -14.67
CA LEU A 6 6.27 20.47 -13.72
C LEU A 6 4.87 20.21 -14.29
N ASP A 7 4.22 21.22 -14.86
CA ASP A 7 2.90 21.08 -15.46
C ASP A 7 2.91 20.00 -16.57
N LYS A 8 3.96 20.02 -17.40
CA LYS A 8 4.10 19.00 -18.46
C LYS A 8 4.38 17.61 -17.91
N VAL A 9 5.18 17.47 -16.85
CA VAL A 9 5.42 16.19 -16.17
C VAL A 9 4.10 15.64 -15.60
N TRP A 10 3.33 16.46 -14.92
CA TRP A 10 2.03 16.04 -14.39
C TRP A 10 1.04 15.65 -15.49
N GLN A 11 0.96 16.43 -16.57
CA GLN A 11 0.12 16.07 -17.72
C GLN A 11 0.50 14.70 -18.30
N LEU A 12 1.80 14.44 -18.52
CA LEU A 12 2.27 13.16 -19.05
C LEU A 12 2.02 12.00 -18.08
N ALA A 13 2.15 12.26 -16.77
CA ALA A 13 1.84 11.28 -15.75
C ALA A 13 0.35 10.93 -15.77
N ASP A 14 -0.53 11.91 -15.82
CA ASP A 14 -1.99 11.71 -15.89
C ASP A 14 -2.40 10.93 -17.15
N GLU A 15 -1.85 11.29 -18.31
CA GLU A 15 -2.06 10.57 -19.57
C GLU A 15 -1.60 9.11 -19.46
N ARG A 16 -0.49 8.86 -18.77
CA ARG A 16 0.05 7.50 -18.57
C ARG A 16 -0.79 6.69 -17.59
N PHE A 17 -1.19 7.29 -16.48
CA PHE A 17 -2.05 6.64 -15.49
C PHE A 17 -3.45 6.32 -16.04
N ALA A 18 -3.99 7.18 -16.91
CA ALA A 18 -5.26 6.92 -17.57
C ALA A 18 -5.24 5.68 -18.49
N GLN A 19 -4.06 5.27 -18.98
CA GLN A 19 -3.87 4.02 -19.74
C GLN A 19 -3.83 2.77 -18.84
N GLY A 20 -3.86 2.95 -17.53
CA GLY A 20 -3.73 1.90 -16.53
C GLY A 20 -2.27 1.60 -16.16
N VAL A 21 -2.08 1.24 -14.90
CA VAL A 21 -0.78 0.81 -14.35
C VAL A 21 -0.79 -0.71 -14.25
N PRO A 22 0.27 -1.40 -14.72
CA PRO A 22 0.35 -2.86 -14.57
C PRO A 22 0.29 -3.26 -13.09
N CYS A 23 -0.48 -4.29 -12.79
CA CYS A 23 -0.47 -4.88 -11.45
C CYS A 23 0.87 -5.59 -11.20
N LYS A 24 1.34 -5.53 -9.96
CA LYS A 24 2.47 -6.37 -9.55
C LYS A 24 2.13 -7.85 -9.64
N PRO A 25 3.10 -8.71 -10.01
CA PRO A 25 2.89 -10.15 -10.03
C PRO A 25 2.41 -10.66 -8.66
N GLY A 26 1.40 -11.51 -8.68
CA GLY A 26 0.80 -12.09 -7.47
C GLY A 26 -0.29 -11.24 -6.81
N LEU A 27 -0.58 -10.02 -7.31
CA LEU A 27 -1.58 -9.16 -6.68
C LEU A 27 -2.97 -9.78 -6.68
N LYS A 28 -3.44 -10.26 -7.83
CA LYS A 28 -4.80 -10.80 -7.97
C LYS A 28 -4.97 -12.09 -7.17
N GLU A 29 -3.96 -12.93 -7.19
CA GLU A 29 -3.92 -14.19 -6.43
C GLU A 29 -3.94 -13.91 -4.92
N LEU A 30 -3.15 -12.94 -4.45
CA LEU A 30 -3.17 -12.53 -3.05
C LEU A 30 -4.54 -11.97 -2.65
N LEU A 31 -5.12 -11.07 -3.47
CA LEU A 31 -6.43 -10.48 -3.18
C LEU A 31 -7.55 -11.53 -3.13
N SER A 32 -7.50 -12.55 -4.00
CA SER A 32 -8.42 -13.68 -3.95
C SER A 32 -8.26 -14.49 -2.65
N THR A 33 -7.03 -14.82 -2.28
CA THR A 33 -6.76 -15.52 -1.00
C THR A 33 -7.27 -14.73 0.21
N LEU A 34 -7.05 -13.41 0.24
CA LEU A 34 -7.56 -12.54 1.31
C LEU A 34 -9.10 -12.48 1.34
N GLU A 35 -9.75 -12.57 0.17
CA GLU A 35 -11.21 -12.65 0.06
C GLU A 35 -11.73 -13.97 0.62
N ASP A 36 -11.12 -15.09 0.25
CA ASP A 36 -11.46 -16.43 0.73
C ASP A 36 -11.26 -16.56 2.25
N LEU A 37 -10.27 -15.88 2.80
CA LEU A 37 -10.01 -15.81 4.25
C LEU A 37 -10.93 -14.82 4.99
N GLY A 38 -11.79 -14.08 4.28
CA GLY A 38 -12.67 -13.07 4.88
C GLY A 38 -11.93 -11.89 5.50
N MET A 39 -10.68 -11.65 5.11
CA MET A 39 -9.86 -10.57 5.67
C MET A 39 -10.26 -9.21 5.08
N PRO A 40 -10.65 -8.21 5.90
CA PRO A 40 -10.96 -6.88 5.40
C PRO A 40 -9.71 -6.19 4.85
N ARG A 41 -9.89 -5.40 3.79
CA ARG A 41 -8.79 -4.79 3.03
C ARG A 41 -9.09 -3.34 2.74
N ILE A 42 -8.07 -2.50 2.86
CA ILE A 42 -8.12 -1.08 2.58
C ILE A 42 -6.81 -0.63 1.89
N VAL A 43 -6.90 0.30 0.98
CA VAL A 43 -5.71 0.93 0.39
C VAL A 43 -5.34 2.16 1.21
N ALA A 44 -4.08 2.26 1.63
CA ALA A 44 -3.52 3.41 2.32
C ALA A 44 -2.32 3.95 1.51
N SER A 45 -2.47 5.12 0.90
CA SER A 45 -1.49 5.67 -0.05
C SER A 45 -1.21 7.14 0.24
N SER A 46 -0.01 7.61 -0.12
CA SER A 46 0.33 9.04 -0.10
C SER A 46 -0.27 9.83 -1.27
N SER A 47 -0.81 9.14 -2.28
CA SER A 47 -1.42 9.75 -3.46
C SER A 47 -2.78 10.38 -3.15
N PRO A 48 -3.24 11.37 -3.93
CA PRO A 48 -4.59 11.89 -3.86
C PRO A 48 -5.65 10.79 -4.11
N ARG A 49 -6.80 10.89 -3.44
CA ARG A 49 -7.88 9.89 -3.50
C ARG A 49 -8.32 9.55 -4.92
N ASN A 50 -8.56 10.58 -5.75
CA ASN A 50 -8.98 10.39 -7.14
C ASN A 50 -8.00 9.55 -7.96
N MET A 51 -6.70 9.70 -7.72
CA MET A 51 -5.66 8.91 -8.38
C MET A 51 -5.67 7.45 -7.89
N ILE A 52 -5.87 7.23 -6.60
CA ILE A 52 -5.99 5.87 -6.02
C ILE A 52 -7.18 5.17 -6.65
N GLU A 53 -8.35 5.81 -6.64
CA GLU A 53 -9.59 5.25 -7.17
C GLU A 53 -9.49 4.95 -8.67
N MET A 54 -8.90 5.86 -9.46
CA MET A 54 -8.64 5.64 -10.88
C MET A 54 -7.76 4.40 -11.12
N ASN A 55 -6.67 4.25 -10.36
CA ASN A 55 -5.77 3.11 -10.49
C ASN A 55 -6.46 1.79 -10.10
N LEU A 56 -7.29 1.78 -9.05
CA LEU A 56 -8.07 0.62 -8.65
C LEU A 56 -9.10 0.21 -9.71
N GLN A 57 -9.75 1.19 -10.34
CA GLN A 57 -10.70 0.96 -11.42
C GLN A 57 -10.01 0.39 -12.67
N THR A 58 -8.96 1.05 -13.14
CA THR A 58 -8.25 0.64 -14.37
C THR A 58 -7.55 -0.72 -14.23
N SER A 59 -7.09 -1.07 -13.03
CA SER A 59 -6.52 -2.39 -12.73
C SER A 59 -7.57 -3.49 -12.52
N GLY A 60 -8.86 -3.13 -12.37
CA GLY A 60 -9.95 -4.05 -12.06
C GLY A 60 -9.88 -4.62 -10.64
N THR A 61 -9.20 -3.93 -9.71
CA THR A 61 -9.01 -4.40 -8.34
C THR A 61 -9.89 -3.68 -7.31
N ALA A 62 -10.63 -2.65 -7.71
CA ALA A 62 -11.47 -1.83 -6.81
C ALA A 62 -12.41 -2.68 -5.94
N ARG A 63 -13.01 -3.73 -6.51
CA ARG A 63 -13.96 -4.62 -5.82
C ARG A 63 -13.40 -5.33 -4.58
N TYR A 64 -12.09 -5.45 -4.48
CA TYR A 64 -11.44 -6.16 -3.38
C TYR A 64 -11.25 -5.31 -2.13
N PHE A 65 -11.40 -3.99 -2.23
CA PHE A 65 -11.13 -3.07 -1.13
C PHE A 65 -12.41 -2.44 -0.59
N HIS A 66 -12.49 -2.34 0.74
CA HIS A 66 -13.66 -1.76 1.44
C HIS A 66 -13.66 -0.23 1.36
N ASP A 67 -12.47 0.38 1.38
CA ASP A 67 -12.29 1.83 1.26
C ASP A 67 -10.84 2.15 0.86
N VAL A 68 -10.54 3.44 0.73
CA VAL A 68 -9.21 3.97 0.55
C VAL A 68 -8.92 5.07 1.59
N VAL A 69 -7.65 5.22 1.94
CA VAL A 69 -7.15 6.34 2.73
C VAL A 69 -6.05 7.04 1.93
N SER A 70 -6.27 8.32 1.65
CA SER A 70 -5.28 9.19 1.01
C SER A 70 -4.41 9.89 2.04
N GLY A 71 -3.13 10.08 1.72
CA GLY A 71 -2.24 10.92 2.52
C GLY A 71 -2.68 12.39 2.62
N THR A 72 -3.62 12.83 1.76
CA THR A 72 -4.22 14.16 1.82
C THR A 72 -5.38 14.26 2.83
N GLU A 73 -5.85 13.13 3.38
CA GLU A 73 -6.95 13.06 4.35
C GLU A 73 -6.47 13.09 5.80
N VAL A 74 -5.16 13.05 6.01
CA VAL A 74 -4.56 12.99 7.35
C VAL A 74 -3.71 14.23 7.63
N ALA A 75 -3.52 14.54 8.91
CA ALA A 75 -2.73 15.71 9.31
C ALA A 75 -1.25 15.55 8.92
N ARG A 76 -0.73 14.33 8.99
CA ARG A 76 0.67 14.03 8.68
C ARG A 76 0.72 12.76 7.82
N SER A 77 1.17 12.91 6.58
CA SER A 77 1.40 11.78 5.68
C SER A 77 2.63 10.95 6.09
N LYS A 78 2.78 9.76 5.48
CA LYS A 78 3.96 8.90 5.67
C LYS A 78 5.28 9.72 5.59
N PRO A 79 6.22 9.56 6.53
CA PRO A 79 6.42 8.43 7.44
C PRO A 79 5.66 8.51 8.78
N ALA A 80 4.80 9.51 9.01
CA ALA A 80 3.93 9.53 10.18
C ALA A 80 2.90 8.39 10.12
N PRO A 81 2.42 7.87 11.27
CA PRO A 81 1.54 6.72 11.32
C PRO A 81 0.09 7.01 10.90
N ASP A 82 -0.28 8.28 10.78
CA ASP A 82 -1.66 8.77 10.70
C ASP A 82 -2.46 8.07 9.58
N THR A 83 -1.85 7.81 8.42
CA THR A 83 -2.50 7.12 7.29
C THR A 83 -2.92 5.69 7.65
N PHE A 84 -2.06 4.93 8.33
CA PHE A 84 -2.38 3.55 8.73
C PHE A 84 -3.27 3.49 9.97
N LEU A 85 -3.17 4.45 10.87
CA LEU A 85 -4.11 4.57 12.00
C LEU A 85 -5.54 4.83 11.51
N LEU A 86 -5.71 5.75 10.55
CA LEU A 86 -7.01 6.00 9.93
C LEU A 86 -7.51 4.78 9.14
N ALA A 87 -6.63 4.05 8.48
CA ALA A 87 -6.99 2.82 7.77
C ALA A 87 -7.49 1.74 8.75
N ALA A 88 -6.82 1.55 9.87
CA ALA A 88 -7.23 0.61 10.92
C ALA A 88 -8.57 1.01 11.55
N GLU A 89 -8.77 2.30 11.81
CA GLU A 89 -10.05 2.85 12.30
C GLU A 89 -11.21 2.54 11.33
N LYS A 90 -11.02 2.79 10.03
CA LYS A 90 -12.04 2.50 9.01
C LYS A 90 -12.35 1.01 8.87
N LEU A 91 -11.39 0.15 9.14
CA LEU A 91 -11.59 -1.31 9.18
C LEU A 91 -12.12 -1.80 10.55
N HIS A 92 -12.34 -0.90 11.51
CA HIS A 92 -12.74 -1.24 12.90
C HIS A 92 -11.79 -2.29 13.53
N THR A 93 -10.50 -2.20 13.25
CA THR A 93 -9.49 -3.18 13.67
C THR A 93 -8.40 -2.47 14.47
N ASN A 94 -7.85 -3.15 15.48
CA ASN A 94 -6.71 -2.59 16.22
C ASN A 94 -5.47 -2.58 15.30
N PRO A 95 -4.67 -1.52 15.26
CA PRO A 95 -3.45 -1.45 14.44
C PRO A 95 -2.51 -2.65 14.61
N LYS A 96 -2.36 -3.17 15.82
CA LYS A 96 -1.51 -4.36 16.10
C LYS A 96 -1.98 -5.65 15.40
N ASP A 97 -3.27 -5.69 15.04
CA ASP A 97 -3.91 -6.81 14.35
C ASP A 97 -4.03 -6.55 12.83
N CYS A 98 -3.44 -5.44 12.35
CA CYS A 98 -3.37 -5.09 10.95
C CYS A 98 -2.05 -5.49 10.31
N LEU A 99 -2.13 -6.08 9.12
CA LEU A 99 -0.99 -6.35 8.26
C LEU A 99 -0.82 -5.19 7.26
N VAL A 100 0.35 -4.57 7.25
CA VAL A 100 0.75 -3.54 6.28
C VAL A 100 1.72 -4.16 5.30
N LEU A 101 1.41 -4.08 4.00
CA LEU A 101 2.30 -4.44 2.90
C LEU A 101 2.80 -3.16 2.25
N GLU A 102 4.10 -2.94 2.24
CA GLU A 102 4.75 -1.71 1.77
C GLU A 102 6.02 -1.98 0.98
N ASP A 103 6.27 -1.11 0.00
CA ASP A 103 7.48 -1.11 -0.81
C ASP A 103 8.41 0.07 -0.49
N SER A 104 7.87 1.11 0.13
CA SER A 104 8.57 2.37 0.40
C SER A 104 9.12 2.44 1.83
N PHE A 105 10.27 3.08 1.98
CA PHE A 105 10.88 3.30 3.31
C PHE A 105 9.98 4.13 4.23
N ASN A 106 9.33 5.16 3.69
CA ASN A 106 8.40 5.99 4.46
C ASN A 106 7.16 5.20 4.88
N GLY A 107 6.67 4.31 4.04
CA GLY A 107 5.56 3.44 4.39
C GLY A 107 5.92 2.43 5.46
N VAL A 108 7.10 1.80 5.37
CA VAL A 108 7.60 0.89 6.43
C VAL A 108 7.72 1.61 7.77
N ARG A 109 8.30 2.82 7.79
CA ARG A 109 8.37 3.64 9.02
C ARG A 109 6.99 3.96 9.58
N ALA A 110 6.05 4.34 8.71
CA ALA A 110 4.68 4.64 9.10
C ALA A 110 3.94 3.43 9.66
N GLY A 111 4.04 2.26 9.02
CA GLY A 111 3.44 1.01 9.48
C GLY A 111 3.99 0.60 10.85
N ARG A 112 5.30 0.65 11.02
CA ARG A 112 5.95 0.39 12.30
C ARG A 112 5.51 1.38 13.39
N ALA A 113 5.46 2.69 13.06
CA ALA A 113 5.03 3.73 13.99
C ALA A 113 3.55 3.61 14.38
N ALA A 114 2.70 3.07 13.51
CA ALA A 114 1.31 2.76 13.80
C ALA A 114 1.14 1.51 14.69
N GLY A 115 2.19 0.72 14.89
CA GLY A 115 2.15 -0.53 15.65
C GLY A 115 1.63 -1.72 14.85
N CYS A 116 1.58 -1.64 13.53
CA CYS A 116 1.12 -2.70 12.65
C CYS A 116 2.20 -3.78 12.43
N VAL A 117 1.76 -5.00 12.09
CA VAL A 117 2.63 -6.01 11.48
C VAL A 117 3.01 -5.49 10.09
N THR A 118 4.28 -5.13 9.91
CA THR A 118 4.73 -4.44 8.70
C THR A 118 5.64 -5.33 7.88
N VAL A 119 5.20 -5.68 6.68
CA VAL A 119 5.96 -6.49 5.71
C VAL A 119 6.45 -5.58 4.60
N MET A 120 7.76 -5.59 4.38
CA MET A 120 8.35 -4.92 3.22
C MET A 120 8.34 -5.86 2.03
N VAL A 121 7.78 -5.39 0.91
CA VAL A 121 7.80 -6.07 -0.39
C VAL A 121 8.54 -5.15 -1.36
N PRO A 122 9.88 -5.24 -1.47
CA PRO A 122 10.67 -4.31 -2.26
C PRO A 122 10.24 -4.24 -3.72
N ASP A 123 10.30 -3.02 -4.29
CA ASP A 123 10.07 -2.77 -5.71
C ASP A 123 11.29 -2.12 -6.35
N LEU A 124 11.30 -0.78 -6.44
CA LEU A 124 12.39 -0.03 -7.06
C LEU A 124 13.64 0.07 -6.16
N SER A 125 13.44 -0.05 -4.85
CA SER A 125 14.51 0.10 -3.86
C SER A 125 14.61 -1.15 -2.98
N PRO A 126 15.78 -1.80 -2.90
CA PRO A 126 15.99 -2.91 -1.98
C PRO A 126 15.95 -2.43 -0.53
N ALA A 127 15.64 -3.35 0.40
CA ALA A 127 15.66 -3.04 1.81
C ALA A 127 17.05 -2.59 2.28
N THR A 128 17.10 -1.50 3.03
CA THR A 128 18.33 -1.02 3.70
C THR A 128 18.49 -1.70 5.06
N ASP A 129 19.66 -1.54 5.67
CA ASP A 129 19.91 -2.04 7.04
C ASP A 129 19.00 -1.37 8.08
N GLU A 130 18.60 -0.09 7.85
CA GLU A 130 17.57 0.57 8.66
C GLU A 130 16.23 -0.17 8.55
N MET A 131 15.78 -0.44 7.32
CA MET A 131 14.51 -1.12 7.08
C MET A 131 14.49 -2.51 7.72
N ARG A 132 15.59 -3.27 7.61
CA ARG A 132 15.73 -4.61 8.22
C ARG A 132 15.60 -4.63 9.73
N ARG A 133 15.83 -3.48 10.39
CA ARG A 133 15.68 -3.35 11.87
C ARG A 133 14.27 -2.97 12.30
N ILE A 134 13.42 -2.50 11.40
CA ILE A 134 12.12 -1.93 11.76
C ILE A 134 10.91 -2.67 11.20
N TYR A 135 11.01 -3.32 10.03
CA TYR A 135 9.91 -4.14 9.54
C TYR A 135 9.79 -5.47 10.33
N THR A 136 8.64 -6.10 10.27
CA THR A 136 8.41 -7.43 10.85
C THR A 136 9.09 -8.51 10.03
N CYS A 137 8.92 -8.48 8.71
CA CYS A 137 9.64 -9.33 7.77
C CYS A 137 9.72 -8.70 6.37
N GLU A 138 10.56 -9.27 5.51
CA GLU A 138 10.66 -8.97 4.09
C GLU A 138 10.10 -10.14 3.28
N CYS A 139 9.35 -9.85 2.24
CA CYS A 139 8.93 -10.81 1.24
C CYS A 139 9.41 -10.34 -0.13
N ALA A 140 9.96 -11.24 -0.92
CA ALA A 140 10.48 -10.91 -2.25
C ALA A 140 9.34 -10.60 -3.27
N SER A 141 8.12 -11.01 -2.98
CA SER A 141 6.96 -10.80 -3.86
C SER A 141 5.63 -10.96 -3.13
N LEU A 142 4.53 -10.53 -3.77
CA LEU A 142 3.18 -10.78 -3.26
C LEU A 142 2.80 -12.28 -3.27
N HIS A 143 3.43 -13.10 -4.12
CA HIS A 143 3.28 -14.55 -4.05
C HIS A 143 3.86 -15.12 -2.74
N GLU A 144 4.98 -14.60 -2.28
CA GLU A 144 5.55 -15.02 -0.99
C GLU A 144 4.68 -14.58 0.19
N VAL A 145 4.14 -13.35 0.15
CA VAL A 145 3.17 -12.88 1.15
C VAL A 145 1.98 -13.85 1.22
N ARG A 146 1.40 -14.20 0.07
CA ARG A 146 0.28 -15.15 -0.01
C ARG A 146 0.63 -16.48 0.65
N ARG A 147 1.76 -17.09 0.26
CA ARG A 147 2.22 -18.37 0.83
C ARG A 147 2.35 -18.30 2.36
N LYS A 148 2.94 -17.22 2.86
CA LYS A 148 3.11 -17.04 4.32
C LYS A 148 1.78 -16.93 5.06
N LEU A 149 0.79 -16.23 4.48
CA LEU A 149 -0.57 -16.17 5.02
C LEU A 149 -1.24 -17.55 5.02
N GLU A 150 -1.15 -18.30 3.92
CA GLU A 150 -1.73 -19.64 3.79
C GLU A 150 -1.10 -20.64 4.80
N CYS A 151 0.17 -20.45 5.16
CA CYS A 151 0.89 -21.28 6.15
C CYS A 151 0.77 -20.78 7.59
N GLY A 152 0.11 -19.65 7.84
CA GLY A 152 0.01 -19.04 9.18
C GLY A 152 1.34 -18.47 9.71
N GLU A 153 2.24 -18.07 8.80
CA GLU A 153 3.52 -17.41 9.14
C GLU A 153 3.37 -15.87 9.26
N LEU A 154 2.24 -15.31 8.83
CA LEU A 154 1.86 -13.90 8.89
C LEU A 154 0.46 -13.76 9.49
#